data_6793b0ba449e17a22ad4066c22cdd14d
#
_entry.id   6793b0ba449e17a22ad4066c22cdd14d
#
_cell.length_a   1.000
_cell.length_b   1.000
_cell.length_c   1.000
_cell.angle_alpha   90.00
_cell.angle_beta   90.00
_cell.angle_gamma   90.00
#
_symmetry.space_group_name_H-M   'P 1'
#
loop_
_entity.id
_entity.type
_entity.pdbx_description
1 polymer ?
#
loop_
_entity_poly.entity_id
_entity_poly.type
_entity_poly.pdbx_seq_one_letter_code
_entity_poly.pdbx_strand_id
1 'polypeptide(L)'
;LSLVPIANRQPYRAARGTFDEVRTEVTDKLPPEARIESNRYYADSPIYPGRFVQDWNRSYVLMPAGPPVGAVVLLHGLTDSPYSLRHVARRYVREGFVAVAIRLPGHGTVPAGLSKVEWEQWMAATHLAVREARRLSPAPTPLHVIGFSNGGALAMKYALDALDDKALARPDHLVLFAP
;
A
#
# COMPACT_ATOMS: atom_id res chain seq x y z
N LEU A 1 3.07 17.23 7.71
CA LEU A 1 2.92 15.78 7.49
C LEU A 1 4.31 15.17 7.38
N SER A 2 4.75 14.48 8.41
CA SER A 2 6.02 13.76 8.41
C SER A 2 5.82 12.38 7.79
N LEU A 3 6.56 12.10 6.71
CA LEU A 3 6.67 10.77 6.12
C LEU A 3 7.74 10.01 6.88
N VAL A 4 7.33 8.95 7.54
CA VAL A 4 8.27 7.99 8.09
C VAL A 4 8.37 6.83 7.10
N PRO A 5 9.56 6.57 6.51
CA PRO A 5 9.74 5.34 5.74
C PRO A 5 9.48 4.14 6.65
N ILE A 6 8.73 3.15 6.17
CA ILE A 6 8.61 1.88 6.89
C ILE A 6 10.03 1.34 7.01
N ALA A 7 10.60 1.46 8.21
CA ALA A 7 12.01 1.22 8.44
C ALA A 7 12.37 -0.25 8.21
N ASN A 8 13.23 -0.48 7.24
CA ASN A 8 14.32 -1.46 7.18
C ASN A 8 14.18 -2.71 8.06
N ARG A 9 13.26 -3.64 7.73
CA ARG A 9 13.43 -5.04 8.10
C ARG A 9 13.24 -5.93 6.88
N GLN A 10 14.14 -6.83 6.69
CA GLN A 10 14.57 -7.60 5.52
C GLN A 10 13.59 -8.08 4.44
N PRO A 11 12.29 -8.33 4.58
CA PRO A 11 11.50 -8.68 3.41
C PRO A 11 11.24 -7.52 2.44
N TYR A 12 11.48 -6.25 2.85
CA TYR A 12 11.30 -5.06 2.02
C TYR A 12 12.54 -4.58 1.28
N ARG A 13 13.69 -5.23 1.43
CA ARG A 13 14.91 -4.88 0.68
C ARG A 13 14.76 -5.11 -0.83
N ALA A 14 13.92 -6.07 -1.22
CA ALA A 14 13.57 -6.32 -2.62
C ALA A 14 12.82 -5.17 -3.31
N ALA A 15 12.22 -4.25 -2.55
CA ALA A 15 11.45 -3.13 -3.10
C ALA A 15 12.30 -1.93 -3.54
N ARG A 16 13.57 -1.86 -3.22
CA ARG A 16 14.44 -0.73 -3.63
C ARG A 16 15.00 -0.88 -5.04
N GLY A 17 15.19 -2.11 -5.54
CA GLY A 17 15.66 -2.36 -6.90
C GLY A 17 14.61 -2.09 -7.98
N THR A 18 13.33 -2.15 -7.63
CA THR A 18 12.24 -2.25 -8.60
C THR A 18 12.01 -1.01 -9.47
N PHE A 19 12.38 0.21 -9.03
CA PHE A 19 12.15 1.40 -9.85
C PHE A 19 13.20 1.53 -10.96
N ASP A 20 14.47 1.25 -10.64
CA ASP A 20 15.55 1.24 -11.63
C ASP A 20 15.37 0.05 -12.59
N GLU A 21 14.92 -1.11 -12.09
CA GLU A 21 14.54 -2.26 -12.90
C GLU A 21 13.37 -1.93 -13.85
N VAL A 22 12.30 -1.27 -13.35
CA VAL A 22 11.18 -0.84 -14.20
C VAL A 22 11.65 0.14 -15.27
N ARG A 23 12.55 1.07 -14.92
CA ARG A 23 13.09 2.02 -15.88
C ARG A 23 13.85 1.30 -16.99
N THR A 24 14.79 0.43 -16.65
CA THR A 24 15.65 -0.27 -17.59
C THR A 24 14.93 -1.38 -18.35
N GLU A 25 14.01 -2.10 -17.69
CA GLU A 25 13.34 -3.26 -18.31
C GLU A 25 12.05 -2.90 -19.06
N VAL A 26 11.42 -1.79 -18.73
CA VAL A 26 10.16 -1.38 -19.36
C VAL A 26 10.25 -0.01 -20.00
N THR A 27 10.55 1.04 -19.22
CA THR A 27 10.51 2.44 -19.69
C THR A 27 11.45 2.66 -20.87
N ASP A 28 12.67 2.20 -20.77
CA ASP A 28 13.70 2.37 -21.80
C ASP A 28 13.46 1.48 -23.04
N LYS A 29 12.64 0.41 -22.88
CA LYS A 29 12.31 -0.56 -23.95
C LYS A 29 10.93 -0.34 -24.57
N LEU A 30 10.22 0.73 -24.17
CA LEU A 30 8.89 1.01 -24.75
C LEU A 30 8.99 1.25 -26.27
N PRO A 31 8.17 0.56 -27.06
CA PRO A 31 8.12 0.79 -28.48
C PRO A 31 7.53 2.20 -28.77
N PRO A 32 7.83 2.81 -29.93
CA PRO A 32 7.43 4.18 -30.25
C PRO A 32 5.94 4.46 -30.05
N GLU A 33 5.07 3.53 -30.46
CA GLU A 33 3.62 3.62 -30.34
C GLU A 33 3.09 3.62 -28.89
N ALA A 34 3.89 3.10 -27.93
CA ALA A 34 3.56 3.11 -26.51
C ALA A 34 4.07 4.37 -25.78
N ARG A 35 4.80 5.24 -26.46
CA ARG A 35 5.35 6.49 -25.90
C ARG A 35 4.34 7.61 -25.96
N ILE A 36 3.21 7.41 -25.29
CA ILE A 36 2.09 8.38 -25.25
C ILE A 36 1.88 8.90 -23.83
N GLU A 37 1.26 10.09 -23.72
CA GLU A 37 1.06 10.78 -22.44
C GLU A 37 0.24 9.99 -21.43
N SER A 38 -0.67 9.14 -21.88
CA SER A 38 -1.49 8.28 -21.01
C SER A 38 -0.77 7.03 -20.51
N ASN A 39 0.45 6.76 -21.01
CA ASN A 39 1.22 5.59 -20.57
C ASN A 39 2.08 5.93 -19.35
N ARG A 40 1.71 5.38 -18.18
CA ARG A 40 2.45 5.56 -16.91
C ARG A 40 3.90 5.05 -16.94
N TYR A 41 4.28 4.24 -17.91
CA TYR A 41 5.64 3.71 -18.07
C TYR A 41 6.52 4.56 -18.99
N TYR A 42 5.95 5.52 -19.70
CA TYR A 42 6.68 6.45 -20.55
C TYR A 42 7.28 7.58 -19.69
N ALA A 43 8.60 7.79 -19.75
CA ALA A 43 9.30 8.75 -18.90
C ALA A 43 8.83 10.20 -19.06
N ASP A 44 8.38 10.58 -20.28
CA ASP A 44 7.89 11.93 -20.55
C ASP A 44 6.38 12.10 -20.26
N SER A 45 5.68 11.01 -19.91
CA SER A 45 4.29 11.07 -19.51
C SER A 45 4.12 11.89 -18.23
N PRO A 46 3.10 12.78 -18.15
CA PRO A 46 2.81 13.54 -16.94
C PRO A 46 2.40 12.65 -15.76
N ILE A 47 1.97 11.42 -16.02
CA ILE A 47 1.60 10.43 -15.00
C ILE A 47 2.72 9.42 -14.71
N TYR A 48 3.92 9.62 -15.25
CA TYR A 48 5.07 8.76 -14.97
C TYR A 48 5.47 8.88 -13.48
N PRO A 49 5.48 7.77 -12.72
CA PRO A 49 5.73 7.83 -11.27
C PRO A 49 7.06 8.46 -10.88
N GLY A 50 8.09 8.34 -11.71
CA GLY A 50 9.41 8.94 -11.46
C GLY A 50 9.44 10.47 -11.52
N ARG A 51 8.39 11.13 -12.02
CA ARG A 51 8.28 12.60 -12.06
C ARG A 51 7.70 13.20 -10.77
N PHE A 52 7.11 12.38 -9.91
CA PHE A 52 6.55 12.88 -8.65
C PHE A 52 7.64 13.03 -7.60
N VAL A 53 7.59 14.13 -6.87
CA VAL A 53 8.49 14.39 -5.73
C VAL A 53 8.38 13.27 -4.69
N GLN A 54 7.18 12.69 -4.57
CA GLN A 54 6.91 11.56 -3.70
C GLN A 54 6.40 10.38 -4.50
N ASP A 55 7.07 9.23 -4.36
CA ASP A 55 6.62 7.96 -4.91
C ASP A 55 5.51 7.35 -4.06
N TRP A 56 4.27 7.73 -4.37
CA TRP A 56 3.07 7.20 -3.73
C TRP A 56 2.75 5.74 -4.11
N ASN A 57 3.44 5.18 -5.11
CA ASN A 57 3.31 3.76 -5.46
C ASN A 57 4.00 2.85 -4.44
N ARG A 58 4.89 3.38 -3.61
CA ARG A 58 5.51 2.64 -2.51
C ARG A 58 4.60 2.59 -1.30
N SER A 59 4.89 1.63 -0.42
CA SER A 59 4.30 1.63 0.93
C SER A 59 4.68 2.90 1.67
N TYR A 60 3.73 3.49 2.38
CA TYR A 60 3.98 4.68 3.18
C TYR A 60 3.23 4.64 4.50
N VAL A 61 3.74 5.38 5.46
CA VAL A 61 3.06 5.70 6.70
C VAL A 61 2.90 7.22 6.78
N LEU A 62 1.69 7.67 7.07
CA LEU A 62 1.42 9.07 7.37
C LEU A 62 1.08 9.20 8.85
N MET A 63 1.82 10.07 9.54
CA MET A 63 1.61 10.34 10.96
C MET A 63 0.77 11.60 11.15
N PRO A 64 -0.15 11.62 12.14
CA PRO A 64 -0.82 12.84 12.57
C PRO A 64 0.18 13.80 13.26
N ALA A 65 -0.24 15.04 13.46
CA ALA A 65 0.60 16.05 14.11
C ALA A 65 0.85 15.77 15.62
N GLY A 66 -0.08 15.06 16.26
CA GLY A 66 -0.01 14.66 17.67
C GLY A 66 0.02 13.16 17.84
N PRO A 67 -0.12 12.68 19.10
CA PRO A 67 -0.26 11.26 19.36
C PRO A 67 -1.44 10.67 18.58
N PRO A 68 -1.27 9.48 17.95
CA PRO A 68 -2.36 8.85 17.21
C PRO A 68 -3.55 8.51 18.11
N VAL A 69 -4.76 8.85 17.64
CA VAL A 69 -6.02 8.47 18.29
C VAL A 69 -6.57 7.14 17.77
N GLY A 70 -5.94 6.59 16.73
CA GLY A 70 -6.28 5.32 16.10
C GLY A 70 -5.33 5.02 14.95
N ALA A 71 -5.51 3.86 14.33
CA ALA A 71 -4.76 3.45 13.14
C ALA A 71 -5.70 3.05 12.00
N VAL A 72 -5.29 3.32 10.76
CA VAL A 72 -5.94 2.81 9.57
C VAL A 72 -4.93 2.11 8.66
N VAL A 73 -5.28 0.90 8.23
CA VAL A 73 -4.57 0.14 7.21
C VAL A 73 -5.32 0.27 5.90
N LEU A 74 -4.60 0.55 4.80
CA LEU A 74 -5.16 0.76 3.48
C LEU A 74 -4.59 -0.26 2.50
N LEU A 75 -5.48 -1.06 1.90
CA LEU A 75 -5.18 -2.14 0.97
C LEU A 75 -5.76 -1.81 -0.40
N HIS A 76 -4.88 -1.62 -1.38
CA HIS A 76 -5.26 -1.26 -2.75
C HIS A 76 -5.76 -2.45 -3.57
N GLY A 77 -6.33 -2.18 -4.75
CA GLY A 77 -6.85 -3.18 -5.66
C GLY A 77 -5.79 -3.91 -6.48
N LEU A 78 -6.24 -4.93 -7.23
CA LEU A 78 -5.42 -5.63 -8.22
C LEU A 78 -4.99 -4.65 -9.32
N THR A 79 -3.78 -4.78 -9.82
CA THR A 79 -3.14 -3.88 -10.82
C THR A 79 -2.97 -2.43 -10.37
N ASP A 80 -3.21 -2.14 -9.11
CA ASP A 80 -3.16 -0.81 -8.51
C ASP A 80 -1.93 -0.64 -7.58
N SER A 81 -1.92 0.42 -6.78
CA SER A 81 -0.86 0.72 -5.82
C SER A 81 -1.41 1.57 -4.67
N PRO A 82 -0.65 1.80 -3.60
CA PRO A 82 -1.06 2.69 -2.51
C PRO A 82 -1.45 4.11 -2.94
N TYR A 83 -1.03 4.52 -4.14
CA TYR A 83 -1.37 5.82 -4.74
C TYR A 83 -2.87 6.11 -4.71
N SER A 84 -3.72 5.14 -5.05
CA SER A 84 -5.17 5.35 -5.18
C SER A 84 -5.82 5.74 -3.87
N LEU A 85 -5.33 5.21 -2.75
CA LEU A 85 -5.90 5.45 -1.42
C LEU A 85 -5.25 6.63 -0.67
N ARG A 86 -4.31 7.37 -1.31
CA ARG A 86 -3.58 8.47 -0.65
C ARG A 86 -4.46 9.59 -0.12
N HIS A 87 -5.58 9.87 -0.77
CA HIS A 87 -6.51 10.90 -0.30
C HIS A 87 -7.31 10.44 0.93
N VAL A 88 -7.69 9.16 0.96
CA VAL A 88 -8.29 8.52 2.13
C VAL A 88 -7.30 8.53 3.30
N ALA A 89 -6.05 8.12 3.06
CA ALA A 89 -4.99 8.17 4.08
C ALA A 89 -4.85 9.58 4.67
N ARG A 90 -4.77 10.60 3.81
CA ARG A 90 -4.66 12.00 4.26
C ARG A 90 -5.88 12.47 5.06
N ARG A 91 -7.08 11.98 4.72
CA ARG A 91 -8.28 12.30 5.48
C ARG A 91 -8.20 11.72 6.89
N TYR A 92 -7.84 10.45 7.02
CA TYR A 92 -7.66 9.79 8.32
C TYR A 92 -6.61 10.50 9.20
N VAL A 93 -5.50 10.93 8.59
CA VAL A 93 -4.44 11.64 9.32
C VAL A 93 -4.92 12.99 9.85
N ARG A 94 -5.77 13.71 9.12
CA ARG A 94 -6.39 14.94 9.63
C ARG A 94 -7.32 14.71 10.82
N GLU A 95 -7.90 13.50 10.91
CA GLU A 95 -8.72 13.07 12.06
C GLU A 95 -7.88 12.45 13.19
N GLY A 96 -6.55 12.56 13.12
CA GLY A 96 -5.64 12.11 14.18
C GLY A 96 -5.22 10.64 14.09
N PHE A 97 -5.60 9.90 13.05
CA PHE A 97 -5.18 8.52 12.87
C PHE A 97 -3.79 8.43 12.23
N VAL A 98 -3.01 7.42 12.62
CA VAL A 98 -1.89 6.99 11.78
C VAL A 98 -2.42 6.17 10.61
N ALA A 99 -1.95 6.46 9.39
CA ALA A 99 -2.34 5.73 8.20
C ALA A 99 -1.17 4.91 7.65
N VAL A 100 -1.38 3.60 7.51
CA VAL A 100 -0.43 2.64 6.95
C VAL A 100 -0.96 2.13 5.63
N ALA A 101 -0.34 2.51 4.53
CA ALA A 101 -0.68 2.05 3.19
C ALA A 101 0.42 1.12 2.67
N ILE A 102 0.08 -0.14 2.49
CA ILE A 102 1.02 -1.17 2.05
C ILE A 102 0.94 -1.36 0.54
N ARG A 103 2.09 -1.43 -0.11
CA ARG A 103 2.19 -1.94 -1.47
C ARG A 103 2.21 -3.46 -1.44
N LEU A 104 1.18 -4.07 -2.00
CA LEU A 104 1.10 -5.52 -2.11
C LEU A 104 2.23 -6.04 -3.03
N PRO A 105 2.83 -7.20 -2.73
CA PRO A 105 3.84 -7.83 -3.59
C PRO A 105 3.40 -7.91 -5.06
N GLY A 106 4.33 -7.65 -5.99
CA GLY A 106 4.06 -7.64 -7.42
C GLY A 106 3.32 -6.41 -7.97
N HIS A 107 2.85 -5.50 -7.10
CA HIS A 107 2.09 -4.32 -7.49
C HIS A 107 2.92 -3.04 -7.56
N GLY A 108 2.36 -2.01 -8.19
CA GLY A 108 2.94 -0.66 -8.23
C GLY A 108 4.18 -0.52 -9.12
N THR A 109 4.50 -1.55 -9.88
CA THR A 109 5.60 -1.58 -10.85
C THR A 109 5.07 -1.97 -12.22
N VAL A 110 5.46 -3.12 -12.76
CA VAL A 110 5.00 -3.60 -14.07
C VAL A 110 3.92 -4.67 -13.92
N PRO A 111 2.94 -4.77 -14.85
CA PRO A 111 1.89 -5.78 -14.77
C PRO A 111 2.43 -7.22 -14.68
N ALA A 112 3.53 -7.51 -15.37
CA ALA A 112 4.17 -8.82 -15.33
C ALA A 112 4.67 -9.22 -13.93
N GLY A 113 4.85 -8.28 -13.00
CA GLY A 113 5.18 -8.56 -11.61
C GLY A 113 4.12 -9.40 -10.91
N LEU A 114 2.85 -9.28 -11.32
CA LEU A 114 1.73 -10.03 -10.75
C LEU A 114 1.75 -11.52 -11.07
N SER A 115 2.38 -11.93 -12.18
CA SER A 115 2.48 -13.34 -12.56
C SER A 115 3.42 -14.16 -11.67
N LYS A 116 4.18 -13.51 -10.81
CA LYS A 116 5.20 -14.13 -9.94
C LYS A 116 4.83 -14.11 -8.46
N VAL A 117 3.61 -13.72 -8.12
CA VAL A 117 3.16 -13.58 -6.73
C VAL A 117 1.87 -14.35 -6.51
N GLU A 118 1.71 -14.85 -5.30
CA GLU A 118 0.54 -15.58 -4.85
C GLU A 118 -0.20 -14.80 -3.77
N TRP A 119 -1.48 -15.10 -3.60
CA TRP A 119 -2.34 -14.36 -2.67
C TRP A 119 -1.89 -14.45 -1.20
N GLU A 120 -1.20 -15.54 -0.83
CA GLU A 120 -0.62 -15.73 0.51
C GLU A 120 0.45 -14.66 0.83
N GLN A 121 1.20 -14.23 -0.18
CA GLN A 121 2.17 -13.14 -0.04
C GLN A 121 1.46 -11.80 0.20
N TRP A 122 0.29 -11.59 -0.40
CA TRP A 122 -0.53 -10.41 -0.13
C TRP A 122 -1.11 -10.45 1.28
N MET A 123 -1.55 -11.63 1.74
CA MET A 123 -1.99 -11.80 3.13
C MET A 123 -0.85 -11.54 4.12
N ALA A 124 0.35 -12.06 3.86
CA ALA A 124 1.53 -11.77 4.68
C ALA A 124 1.82 -10.26 4.74
N ALA A 125 1.71 -9.55 3.62
CA ALA A 125 1.85 -8.09 3.58
C ALA A 125 0.74 -7.39 4.39
N THR A 126 -0.50 -7.88 4.32
CA THR A 126 -1.62 -7.37 5.11
C THR A 126 -1.37 -7.53 6.62
N HIS A 127 -0.91 -8.70 7.05
CA HIS A 127 -0.52 -8.93 8.46
C HIS A 127 0.59 -7.98 8.91
N LEU A 128 1.60 -7.74 8.06
CA LEU A 128 2.68 -6.80 8.34
C LEU A 128 2.14 -5.37 8.52
N ALA A 129 1.22 -4.94 7.65
CA ALA A 129 0.64 -3.61 7.71
C ALA A 129 -0.18 -3.40 9.00
N VAL A 130 -0.98 -4.39 9.40
CA VAL A 130 -1.76 -4.33 10.65
C VAL A 130 -0.83 -4.32 11.87
N ARG A 131 0.19 -5.16 11.87
CA ARG A 131 1.18 -5.18 12.96
C ARG A 131 1.91 -3.84 13.09
N GLU A 132 2.27 -3.21 11.98
CA GLU A 132 2.89 -1.89 11.98
C GLU A 132 1.90 -0.81 12.47
N ALA A 133 0.65 -0.87 12.04
CA ALA A 133 -0.40 0.03 12.51
C ALA A 133 -0.57 -0.05 14.03
N ARG A 134 -0.62 -1.25 14.59
CA ARG A 134 -0.71 -1.48 16.04
C ARG A 134 0.57 -1.10 16.80
N ARG A 135 1.72 -1.20 16.18
CA ARG A 135 2.98 -0.71 16.75
C ARG A 135 2.97 0.81 16.91
N LEU A 136 2.39 1.52 15.92
CA LEU A 136 2.33 2.98 15.89
C LEU A 136 1.16 3.57 16.69
N SER A 137 0.10 2.80 16.84
CA SER A 137 -1.09 3.15 17.62
C SER A 137 -1.57 1.90 18.39
N PRO A 138 -1.01 1.65 19.58
CA PRO A 138 -1.33 0.46 20.38
C PRO A 138 -2.79 0.45 20.85
N ALA A 139 -3.30 -0.77 21.15
CA ALA A 139 -4.60 -0.89 21.83
C ALA A 139 -4.59 -0.09 23.15
N PRO A 140 -5.73 0.49 23.58
CA PRO A 140 -7.08 0.25 23.05
C PRO A 140 -7.52 1.19 21.92
N THR A 141 -6.62 1.91 21.26
CA THR A 141 -7.00 2.80 20.16
C THR A 141 -7.64 2.02 19.00
N PRO A 142 -8.66 2.59 18.31
CA PRO A 142 -9.35 1.89 17.24
C PRO A 142 -8.42 1.56 16.05
N LEU A 143 -8.64 0.38 15.46
CA LEU A 143 -8.01 -0.08 14.22
C LEU A 143 -9.04 -0.18 13.12
N HIS A 144 -8.85 0.59 12.07
CA HIS A 144 -9.66 0.51 10.86
C HIS A 144 -8.88 -0.20 9.76
N VAL A 145 -9.55 -1.04 8.97
CA VAL A 145 -8.97 -1.64 7.77
C VAL A 145 -9.85 -1.26 6.58
N ILE A 146 -9.24 -0.69 5.58
CA ILE A 146 -9.90 -0.24 4.35
C ILE A 146 -9.33 -1.02 3.19
N GLY A 147 -10.20 -1.65 2.41
CA GLY A 147 -9.81 -2.39 1.21
C GLY A 147 -10.59 -1.96 -0.02
N PHE A 148 -9.89 -1.79 -1.13
CA PHE A 148 -10.48 -1.53 -2.44
C PHE A 148 -10.33 -2.76 -3.33
N SER A 149 -11.43 -3.26 -3.91
CA SER A 149 -11.45 -4.42 -4.81
C SER A 149 -10.70 -5.62 -4.19
N ASN A 150 -9.64 -6.14 -4.81
CA ASN A 150 -8.78 -7.18 -4.23
C ASN A 150 -8.33 -6.88 -2.79
N GLY A 151 -8.00 -5.62 -2.48
CA GLY A 151 -7.71 -5.19 -1.11
C GLY A 151 -8.89 -5.38 -0.16
N GLY A 152 -10.13 -5.28 -0.67
CA GLY A 152 -11.34 -5.58 0.09
C GLY A 152 -11.43 -7.06 0.45
N ALA A 153 -11.13 -7.96 -0.49
CA ALA A 153 -11.09 -9.40 -0.23
C ALA A 153 -10.03 -9.75 0.83
N LEU A 154 -8.84 -9.15 0.74
CA LEU A 154 -7.78 -9.34 1.74
C LEU A 154 -8.18 -8.80 3.12
N ALA A 155 -8.86 -7.65 3.17
CA ALA A 155 -9.37 -7.06 4.40
C ALA A 155 -10.42 -7.96 5.07
N MET A 156 -11.35 -8.51 4.29
CA MET A 156 -12.34 -9.48 4.78
C MET A 156 -11.67 -10.75 5.30
N LYS A 157 -10.75 -11.32 4.51
CA LYS A 157 -10.01 -12.53 4.92
C LYS A 157 -9.27 -12.30 6.23
N TYR A 158 -8.53 -11.17 6.34
CA TYR A 158 -7.85 -10.80 7.57
C TYR A 158 -8.80 -10.68 8.76
N ALA A 159 -9.95 -10.03 8.57
CA ALA A 159 -10.93 -9.84 9.64
C ALA A 159 -11.51 -11.18 10.11
N LEU A 160 -11.77 -12.12 9.19
CA LEU A 160 -12.24 -13.47 9.51
C LEU A 160 -11.16 -14.26 10.28
N ASP A 161 -9.91 -14.24 9.80
CA ASP A 161 -8.80 -14.92 10.51
C ASP A 161 -8.62 -14.38 11.93
N ALA A 162 -8.80 -13.07 12.12
CA ALA A 162 -8.71 -12.44 13.43
C ALA A 162 -9.90 -12.77 14.37
N LEU A 163 -10.97 -13.40 13.89
CA LEU A 163 -12.01 -13.97 14.76
C LEU A 163 -11.52 -15.25 15.42
N ASP A 164 -10.77 -16.05 14.69
CA ASP A 164 -10.34 -17.39 15.11
C ASP A 164 -8.97 -17.34 15.79
N ASP A 165 -8.06 -16.49 15.33
CA ASP A 165 -6.71 -16.33 15.90
C ASP A 165 -6.62 -15.08 16.80
N LYS A 166 -6.60 -15.30 18.11
CA LYS A 166 -6.47 -14.25 19.13
C LYS A 166 -5.12 -13.53 19.12
N ALA A 167 -4.12 -14.05 18.42
CA ALA A 167 -2.83 -13.37 18.24
C ALA A 167 -2.91 -12.24 17.20
N LEU A 168 -3.94 -12.25 16.37
CA LEU A 168 -4.19 -11.20 15.38
C LEU A 168 -4.98 -10.03 15.99
N ALA A 169 -4.58 -8.82 15.64
CA ALA A 169 -5.31 -7.62 16.06
C ALA A 169 -6.62 -7.51 15.29
N ARG A 170 -7.76 -7.62 15.97
CA ARG A 170 -9.07 -7.48 15.35
C ARG A 170 -9.28 -6.04 14.90
N PRO A 171 -9.74 -5.81 13.65
CA PRO A 171 -10.23 -4.50 13.23
C PRO A 171 -11.50 -4.12 13.99
N ASP A 172 -11.59 -2.86 14.44
CA ASP A 172 -12.80 -2.29 15.01
C ASP A 172 -13.78 -1.88 13.90
N HIS A 173 -13.24 -1.45 12.76
CA HIS A 173 -14.02 -1.09 11.57
C HIS A 173 -13.40 -1.64 10.31
N LEU A 174 -14.26 -2.14 9.43
CA LEU A 174 -13.94 -2.63 8.10
C LEU A 174 -14.68 -1.80 7.07
N VAL A 175 -13.95 -1.19 6.13
CA VAL A 175 -14.53 -0.40 5.03
C VAL A 175 -14.13 -1.04 3.72
N LEU A 176 -15.12 -1.40 2.92
CA LEU A 176 -14.93 -2.12 1.66
C LEU A 176 -15.44 -1.27 0.50
N PHE A 177 -14.56 -1.00 -0.45
CA PHE A 177 -14.90 -0.32 -1.70
C PHE A 177 -14.85 -1.34 -2.84
N ALA A 178 -15.99 -1.64 -3.47
CA ALA A 178 -16.13 -2.58 -4.59
C ALA A 178 -15.32 -3.88 -4.34
N PRO A 179 -15.60 -4.59 -3.25
CA PRO A 179 -14.84 -5.77 -2.84
C PRO A 179 -15.04 -6.95 -3.81
#